data_2426371847ffc6d904f1a123f0c64b97
#
_entry.id   2426371847ffc6d904f1a123f0c64b97
#
_cell.length_a   1.000
_cell.length_b   1.000
_cell.length_c   1.000
_cell.angle_alpha   90.00
_cell.angle_beta   90.00
_cell.angle_gamma   90.00
#
_symmetry.space_group_name_H-M   'P 1'
#
loop_
_entity.id
_entity.type
_entity.pdbx_description
1 polymer ?
#
loop_
_entity_poly.entity_id
_entity_poly.type
_entity_poly.pdbx_seq_one_letter_code
_entity_poly.pdbx_strand_id
1 'polypeptide(L)'
;LISRLFAEEYGSEFVFVTHYPSKKRPFYAADDPEDPRYTLSFDLLFRGLEVTTGGQRIHDYDTQVAKMLKKGMNPEDFAGYLMIHKYGTCPHGGLGLGLERLTARLLGENNVRETCLFPRDQQRIEP
;
A
#
# COMPACT_ATOMS: atom_id res chain seq x y z
N LEU A 1 -16.53 5.43 7.10
CA LEU A 1 -17.28 6.62 6.66
C LEU A 1 -17.33 6.68 5.13
N ILE A 2 -16.19 6.80 4.42
CA ILE A 2 -16.12 6.92 2.94
C ILE A 2 -16.88 5.81 2.22
N SER A 3 -16.62 4.54 2.55
CA SER A 3 -17.29 3.40 1.88
C SER A 3 -18.81 3.40 2.05
N ARG A 4 -19.30 3.90 3.18
CA ARG A 4 -20.75 4.03 3.41
C ARG A 4 -21.36 5.13 2.54
N LEU A 5 -20.70 6.28 2.42
CA LEU A 5 -21.14 7.35 1.53
C LEU A 5 -21.18 6.91 0.08
N PHE A 6 -20.15 6.19 -0.38
CA PHE A 6 -20.09 5.67 -1.74
C PHE A 6 -21.17 4.63 -2.03
N ALA A 7 -21.48 3.75 -1.07
CA ALA A 7 -22.57 2.79 -1.22
C ALA A 7 -23.93 3.49 -1.29
N GLU A 8 -24.16 4.52 -0.48
CA GLU A 8 -25.41 5.28 -0.44
C GLU A 8 -25.60 6.16 -1.69
N GLU A 9 -24.55 6.84 -2.18
CA GLU A 9 -24.65 7.76 -3.32
C GLU A 9 -24.52 7.07 -4.69
N TYR A 10 -23.64 6.07 -4.80
CA TYR A 10 -23.27 5.47 -6.09
C TYR A 10 -23.64 4.00 -6.21
N GLY A 11 -24.19 3.38 -5.17
CA GLY A 11 -24.46 1.95 -5.14
C GLY A 11 -23.21 1.07 -5.23
N SER A 12 -22.02 1.65 -4.99
CA SER A 12 -20.74 0.94 -5.12
C SER A 12 -20.26 0.43 -3.77
N GLU A 13 -19.95 -0.85 -3.69
CA GLU A 13 -19.31 -1.47 -2.54
C GLU A 13 -17.78 -1.25 -2.52
N PHE A 14 -17.21 -0.77 -3.64
CA PHE A 14 -15.79 -0.49 -3.80
C PHE A 14 -15.54 1.01 -3.87
N VAL A 15 -14.43 1.45 -3.26
CA VAL A 15 -13.95 2.82 -3.39
C VAL A 15 -12.43 2.87 -3.38
N PHE A 16 -11.85 3.58 -4.35
CA PHE A 16 -10.44 3.93 -4.34
C PHE A 16 -10.23 5.23 -3.55
N VAL A 17 -9.29 5.19 -2.62
CA VAL A 17 -8.75 6.39 -1.97
C VAL A 17 -7.35 6.60 -2.51
N THR A 18 -7.10 7.75 -3.12
CA THR A 18 -5.84 8.06 -3.82
C THR A 18 -5.11 9.24 -3.20
N HIS A 19 -3.89 9.51 -3.66
CA HIS A 19 -3.09 10.68 -3.29
C HIS A 19 -2.89 10.84 -1.78
N TYR A 20 -2.39 9.78 -1.15
CA TYR A 20 -2.07 9.83 0.27
C TYR A 20 -0.89 10.76 0.56
N PRO A 21 -0.89 11.44 1.74
CA PRO A 21 0.24 12.27 2.14
C PRO A 21 1.57 11.51 2.14
N SER A 22 2.60 12.08 1.52
CA SER A 22 3.92 11.48 1.37
C SER A 22 4.54 11.04 2.70
N LYS A 23 4.26 11.76 3.80
CA LYS A 23 4.72 11.41 5.15
C LYS A 23 4.18 10.07 5.64
N LYS A 24 2.98 9.67 5.18
CA LYS A 24 2.28 8.45 5.61
C LYS A 24 2.61 7.22 4.77
N ARG A 25 3.24 7.41 3.61
CA ARG A 25 3.56 6.31 2.69
C ARG A 25 5.03 5.86 2.82
N PRO A 26 5.34 4.61 2.44
CA PRO A 26 6.69 4.08 2.50
C PRO A 26 7.68 4.87 1.63
N PHE A 27 8.97 4.68 1.89
CA PHE A 27 10.06 5.37 1.22
C PHE A 27 10.16 5.07 -0.28
N TYR A 28 9.59 4.00 -0.75
CA TYR A 28 9.59 3.59 -2.16
C TYR A 28 8.43 4.15 -2.98
N ALA A 29 7.42 4.74 -2.35
CA ALA A 29 6.28 5.31 -3.05
C ALA A 29 6.67 6.61 -3.77
N ALA A 30 6.33 6.73 -5.06
CA ALA A 30 6.60 7.94 -5.83
C ALA A 30 5.74 9.09 -5.33
N ASP A 31 6.35 10.26 -5.18
CA ASP A 31 5.61 11.50 -4.92
C ASP A 31 4.93 11.96 -6.22
N ASP A 32 3.80 12.64 -6.07
CA ASP A 32 3.13 13.27 -7.19
C ASP A 32 4.01 14.43 -7.72
N PRO A 33 4.34 14.43 -9.02
CA PRO A 33 5.15 15.49 -9.60
C PRO A 33 4.46 16.86 -9.60
N GLU A 34 3.13 16.91 -9.56
CA GLU A 34 2.36 18.15 -9.50
C GLU A 34 2.25 18.67 -8.07
N ASP A 35 2.16 17.77 -7.08
CA ASP A 35 2.14 18.14 -5.66
C ASP A 35 2.91 17.13 -4.79
N PRO A 36 4.21 17.36 -4.54
CA PRO A 36 5.07 16.43 -3.78
C PRO A 36 4.68 16.24 -2.31
N ARG A 37 3.62 16.89 -1.82
CA ARG A 37 3.06 16.61 -0.50
C ARG A 37 2.30 15.28 -0.48
N TYR A 38 1.87 14.80 -1.66
CA TYR A 38 1.13 13.56 -1.86
C TYR A 38 1.95 12.54 -2.64
N THR A 39 1.46 11.32 -2.70
CA THR A 39 2.06 10.22 -3.46
C THR A 39 1.08 9.70 -4.51
N LEU A 40 1.61 9.15 -5.60
CA LEU A 40 0.85 8.40 -6.61
C LEU A 40 0.52 6.99 -6.08
N SER A 41 -0.17 6.95 -4.95
CA SER A 41 -0.58 5.73 -4.27
C SER A 41 -2.08 5.67 -4.05
N PHE A 42 -2.57 4.47 -3.85
CA PHE A 42 -3.99 4.22 -3.61
C PHE A 42 -4.20 3.09 -2.60
N ASP A 43 -5.36 3.10 -1.99
CA ASP A 43 -5.94 1.95 -1.31
C ASP A 43 -7.30 1.65 -1.93
N LEU A 44 -7.61 0.37 -2.13
CA LEU A 44 -8.94 -0.10 -2.51
C LEU A 44 -9.66 -0.60 -1.26
N LEU A 45 -10.76 0.04 -0.96
CA LEU A 45 -11.66 -0.39 0.10
C LEU A 45 -12.80 -1.20 -0.51
N PHE A 46 -13.12 -2.34 0.09
CA PHE A 46 -14.28 -3.15 -0.24
C PHE A 46 -15.14 -3.33 1.01
N ARG A 47 -16.39 -2.90 0.95
CA ARG A 47 -17.33 -2.90 2.09
C ARG A 47 -16.69 -2.39 3.38
N GLY A 48 -15.96 -1.27 3.28
CA GLY A 48 -15.33 -0.58 4.42
C GLY A 48 -14.00 -1.15 4.91
N LEU A 49 -13.49 -2.21 4.31
CA LEU A 49 -12.18 -2.80 4.63
C LEU A 49 -11.19 -2.54 3.48
N GLU A 50 -9.98 -2.10 3.80
CA GLU A 50 -8.87 -2.05 2.85
C GLU A 50 -8.48 -3.47 2.44
N VAL A 51 -8.68 -3.79 1.16
CA VAL A 51 -8.33 -5.09 0.58
C VAL A 51 -7.08 -5.04 -0.28
N THR A 52 -6.75 -3.86 -0.79
CA THR A 52 -5.54 -3.66 -1.61
C THR A 52 -4.92 -2.32 -1.28
N THR A 53 -3.60 -2.27 -1.22
CA THR A 53 -2.82 -1.04 -1.23
C THR A 53 -1.78 -1.10 -2.33
N GLY A 54 -1.54 0.02 -3.02
CA GLY A 54 -0.61 0.07 -4.13
C GLY A 54 -0.22 1.47 -4.52
N GLY A 55 0.56 1.56 -5.59
CA GLY A 55 0.98 2.84 -6.16
C GLY A 55 2.14 2.72 -7.13
N GLN A 56 2.48 3.83 -7.71
CA GLN A 56 3.71 3.98 -8.47
C GLN A 56 4.91 3.99 -7.53
N ARG A 57 5.98 3.32 -7.93
CA ARG A 57 7.23 3.27 -7.17
C ARG A 57 8.27 4.18 -7.79
N ILE A 58 9.18 4.66 -6.94
CA ILE A 58 10.37 5.37 -7.41
C ILE A 58 11.25 4.37 -8.16
N HIS A 59 11.74 4.75 -9.35
CA HIS A 59 12.64 3.93 -10.17
C HIS A 59 14.00 4.59 -10.38
N ASP A 60 14.10 5.90 -10.18
CA ASP A 60 15.35 6.65 -10.27
C ASP A 60 16.14 6.56 -8.97
N TYR A 61 17.47 6.32 -9.10
CA TYR A 61 18.35 6.10 -7.94
C TYR A 61 18.47 7.33 -7.05
N ASP A 62 18.73 8.50 -7.64
CA ASP A 62 18.98 9.72 -6.87
C ASP A 62 17.70 10.17 -6.14
N THR A 63 16.57 10.06 -6.81
CA THR A 63 15.24 10.32 -6.23
C THR A 63 14.95 9.37 -5.06
N GLN A 64 15.31 8.08 -5.20
CA GLN A 64 15.10 7.09 -4.14
C GLN A 64 15.98 7.38 -2.91
N VAL A 65 17.26 7.71 -3.13
CA VAL A 65 18.19 8.10 -2.05
C VAL A 65 17.70 9.36 -1.35
N ALA A 66 17.32 10.40 -2.11
CA ALA A 66 16.82 11.66 -1.55
C ALA A 66 15.58 11.44 -0.67
N LYS A 67 14.65 10.56 -1.11
CA LYS A 67 13.46 10.23 -0.32
C LYS A 67 13.79 9.46 0.96
N MET A 68 14.73 8.54 0.93
CA MET A 68 15.22 7.84 2.13
C MET A 68 15.79 8.82 3.14
N LEU A 69 16.68 9.71 2.72
CA LEU A 69 17.27 10.73 3.58
C LEU A 69 16.19 11.65 4.20
N LYS A 70 15.22 12.10 3.39
CA LYS A 70 14.07 12.90 3.86
C LYS A 70 13.24 12.19 4.94
N LYS A 71 13.24 10.86 4.94
CA LYS A 71 12.56 10.02 5.94
C LYS A 71 13.45 9.62 7.13
N GLY A 72 14.68 10.14 7.21
CA GLY A 72 15.63 9.85 8.28
C GLY A 72 16.27 8.45 8.19
N MET A 73 16.23 7.83 7.01
CA MET A 73 16.85 6.53 6.76
C MET A 73 18.28 6.71 6.26
N ASN A 74 19.18 5.80 6.65
CA ASN A 74 20.52 5.75 6.08
C ASN A 74 20.54 4.86 4.82
N PRO A 75 20.84 5.41 3.61
CA PRO A 75 20.84 4.64 2.38
C PRO A 75 21.85 3.47 2.36
N GLU A 76 22.94 3.55 3.13
CA GLU A 76 23.95 2.48 3.19
C GLU A 76 23.37 1.17 3.75
N ASP A 77 22.43 1.26 4.70
CA ASP A 77 21.76 0.10 5.28
C ASP A 77 20.84 -0.61 4.27
N PHE A 78 20.55 0.07 3.15
CA PHE A 78 19.68 -0.41 2.08
C PHE A 78 20.42 -0.63 0.75
N ALA A 79 21.74 -0.81 0.80
CA ALA A 79 22.56 -0.95 -0.41
C ALA A 79 22.05 -2.07 -1.36
N GLY A 80 21.63 -3.22 -0.83
CA GLY A 80 21.05 -4.32 -1.60
C GLY A 80 19.75 -3.94 -2.32
N TYR A 81 18.88 -3.18 -1.66
CA TYR A 81 17.66 -2.65 -2.27
C TYR A 81 17.97 -1.60 -3.35
N LEU A 82 18.90 -0.69 -3.08
CA LEU A 82 19.28 0.39 -3.98
C LEU A 82 20.04 -0.10 -5.23
N MET A 83 20.59 -1.31 -5.20
CA MET A 83 21.36 -1.87 -6.30
C MET A 83 20.55 -1.96 -7.60
N ILE A 84 19.27 -2.35 -7.53
CA ILE A 84 18.39 -2.40 -8.70
C ILE A 84 18.19 -1.01 -9.32
N HIS A 85 18.08 0.03 -8.49
CA HIS A 85 17.93 1.41 -8.95
C HIS A 85 19.23 1.93 -9.58
N LYS A 86 20.37 1.59 -8.97
CA LYS A 86 21.71 2.00 -9.44
C LYS A 86 22.05 1.43 -10.82
N TYR A 87 21.66 0.19 -11.10
CA TYR A 87 21.92 -0.47 -12.39
C TYR A 87 20.79 -0.30 -13.40
N GLY A 88 19.73 0.38 -13.03
CA GLY A 88 18.61 0.73 -13.89
C GLY A 88 17.41 -0.20 -13.73
N THR A 89 16.31 0.37 -13.28
CA THR A 89 15.00 -0.27 -13.30
C THR A 89 14.03 0.57 -14.10
N CYS A 90 13.09 -0.06 -14.78
CA CYS A 90 12.05 0.65 -15.52
C CYS A 90 11.06 1.34 -14.58
N PRO A 91 10.34 2.37 -15.02
CA PRO A 91 9.16 2.86 -14.33
C PRO A 91 8.20 1.70 -14.03
N HIS A 92 7.78 1.58 -12.78
CA HIS A 92 6.94 0.49 -12.34
C HIS A 92 6.02 0.90 -11.20
N GLY A 93 4.98 0.13 -11.02
CA GLY A 93 4.09 0.19 -9.88
C GLY A 93 3.93 -1.18 -9.26
N GLY A 94 3.22 -1.24 -8.15
CA GLY A 94 2.92 -2.50 -7.50
C GLY A 94 1.75 -2.34 -6.54
N LEU A 95 1.14 -3.47 -6.23
CA LEU A 95 0.08 -3.54 -5.24
C LEU A 95 0.22 -4.80 -4.37
N GLY A 96 -0.28 -4.72 -3.15
CA GLY A 96 -0.48 -5.86 -2.28
C GLY A 96 -1.98 -6.09 -2.09
N LEU A 97 -2.43 -7.31 -2.36
CA LEU A 97 -3.81 -7.73 -2.14
C LEU A 97 -3.89 -8.63 -0.90
N GLY A 98 -4.73 -8.25 0.06
CA GLY A 98 -5.05 -9.09 1.22
C GLY A 98 -6.09 -10.14 0.85
N LEU A 99 -5.65 -11.34 0.49
CA LEU A 99 -6.55 -12.42 0.06
C LEU A 99 -7.58 -12.76 1.14
N GLU A 100 -7.15 -12.88 2.38
CA GLU A 100 -8.02 -13.17 3.52
C GLU A 100 -9.03 -12.05 3.76
N ARG A 101 -8.62 -10.79 3.60
CA ARG A 101 -9.51 -9.63 3.74
C ARG A 101 -10.57 -9.60 2.65
N LEU A 102 -10.16 -9.86 1.40
CA LEU A 102 -11.09 -9.95 0.26
C LEU A 102 -12.09 -11.09 0.47
N THR A 103 -11.60 -12.28 0.83
CA THR A 103 -12.43 -13.45 1.10
C THR A 103 -13.42 -13.20 2.24
N ALA A 104 -12.96 -12.60 3.34
CA ALA A 104 -13.83 -12.25 4.47
C ALA A 104 -14.98 -11.34 4.02
N ARG A 105 -14.70 -10.31 3.22
CA ARG A 105 -15.75 -9.40 2.74
C ARG A 105 -16.69 -10.04 1.72
N LEU A 106 -16.19 -10.94 0.88
CA LEU A 106 -17.04 -11.70 -0.06
C LEU A 106 -18.03 -12.63 0.67
N LEU A 107 -17.56 -13.30 1.72
CA LEU A 107 -18.37 -14.22 2.54
C LEU A 107 -19.23 -13.50 3.60
N GLY A 108 -19.02 -12.21 3.84
CA GLY A 108 -19.70 -11.46 4.91
C GLY A 108 -19.12 -11.70 6.30
N GLU A 109 -17.93 -12.30 6.39
CA GLU A 109 -17.24 -12.55 7.65
C GLU A 109 -16.62 -11.27 8.23
N ASN A 110 -16.74 -11.09 9.55
CA ASN A 110 -16.18 -9.93 10.24
C ASN A 110 -14.78 -10.17 10.77
N ASN A 111 -14.40 -11.43 10.98
CA ASN A 111 -13.10 -11.83 11.49
C ASN A 111 -12.27 -12.47 10.38
N VAL A 112 -11.17 -11.83 10.00
CA VAL A 112 -10.25 -12.32 8.96
C VAL A 112 -9.63 -13.69 9.28
N ARG A 113 -9.59 -14.09 10.56
CA ARG A 113 -9.12 -15.42 10.98
C ARG A 113 -9.97 -16.55 10.42
N GLU A 114 -11.27 -16.32 10.21
CA GLU A 114 -12.19 -17.32 9.66
C GLU A 114 -11.92 -17.62 8.18
N THR A 115 -11.12 -16.77 7.53
CA THR A 115 -10.75 -16.90 6.11
C THR A 115 -9.27 -17.23 5.91
N CYS A 116 -8.57 -17.64 6.96
CA CYS A 116 -7.19 -18.08 6.93
C CYS A 116 -7.09 -19.52 7.47
N LEU A 117 -6.47 -20.42 6.70
CA LEU A 117 -6.26 -21.82 7.13
C LEU A 117 -5.39 -21.94 8.38
N PHE A 118 -4.40 -21.05 8.49
CA PHE A 118 -3.44 -21.06 9.60
C PHE A 118 -3.31 -19.65 10.19
N PRO A 119 -4.37 -19.16 10.89
CA PRO A 119 -4.33 -17.83 11.45
C PRO A 119 -3.25 -17.71 12.53
N ARG A 120 -2.44 -16.66 12.41
CA ARG A 120 -1.36 -16.35 13.35
C ARG A 120 -1.59 -14.98 14.00
N ASP A 121 -1.21 -14.89 15.25
CA ASP A 121 -1.20 -13.63 16.00
C ASP A 121 -0.11 -13.66 17.08
N GLN A 122 -0.08 -12.65 17.95
CA GLN A 122 0.91 -12.54 19.01
C GLN A 122 0.84 -13.67 20.06
N GLN A 123 -0.31 -14.33 20.18
CA GLN A 123 -0.52 -15.42 21.14
C GLN A 123 -0.38 -16.80 20.49
N ARG A 124 -0.53 -16.88 19.16
CA ARG A 124 -0.48 -18.12 18.38
C ARG A 124 0.31 -17.92 17.10
N ILE A 125 1.55 -18.41 17.09
CA ILE A 125 2.46 -18.35 15.94
C ILE A 125 2.57 -19.69 15.20
N GLU A 126 2.12 -20.77 15.80
CA GLU A 126 2.06 -22.12 15.19
C GLU A 126 0.64 -22.42 14.69
N PRO A 127 0.53 -23.30 13.65
CA PRO A 127 -0.77 -23.72 13.11
C PRO A 127 -1.69 -24.39 14.14
#